data_e9c3c4ce177e9f1556cdf5ed3258e3fc
#
_entry.id   e9c3c4ce177e9f1556cdf5ed3258e3fc
#
_cell.length_a   1.000
_cell.length_b   1.000
_cell.length_c   1.000
_cell.angle_alpha   90.00
_cell.angle_beta   90.00
_cell.angle_gamma   90.00
#
_symmetry.space_group_name_H-M   'P 1'
#
loop_
_entity.id
_entity.type
_entity.pdbx_description
1 polymer ?
#
loop_
_entity_poly.entity_id
_entity_poly.type
_entity_poly.pdbx_seq_one_letter_code
_entity_poly.pdbx_strand_id
1 'polypeptide(L)'
;MAKAARATISDVAKAAKTGKTSISRYLNGEKHLLSDDLLSRIEKAIAELDYRPSLMARGLKHGRTRLIGLIIADITNPYSVNVMSGSEAACREKGFTLLVCNTNNELDQELHYLDLLRSYQVEGIVVNAVGMREDGLNRLQQSALPMVLIDRKIPDFACDVVGLDNAQAATTATEHLVEKGFEAILFLSEPLGSVNTRRERLSAFRATLTRHHGVVAENAEVQLNDGAMMDNVLRQFHARHRGMRKAVISANGALTLQVARALKRVGLIWGSDIGLLGFDELEWAELAGVGITTLKQPTWQIGYAAVEQVIRRIAGTNDPIRERVFSGELIVRGSTSR
;
A
#
# COMPACT_ATOMS: atom_id res chain seq x y z
N MET A 1 -15.87 21.74 32.82
CA MET A 1 -14.79 21.11 33.59
C MET A 1 -13.47 21.50 32.93
N ALA A 2 -12.60 22.24 33.60
CA ALA A 2 -11.26 22.59 33.10
C ALA A 2 -10.43 21.29 32.97
N LYS A 3 -9.87 21.08 31.79
CA LYS A 3 -8.98 19.94 31.51
C LYS A 3 -7.77 20.06 32.44
N ALA A 4 -7.56 19.13 33.38
CA ALA A 4 -6.37 19.12 34.23
C ALA A 4 -5.13 19.18 33.35
N ALA A 5 -4.27 20.14 33.59
CA ALA A 5 -3.04 20.31 32.83
C ALA A 5 -2.20 19.05 32.96
N ARG A 6 -1.77 18.49 31.84
CA ARG A 6 -0.95 17.27 31.80
C ARG A 6 0.37 17.53 32.55
N ALA A 7 0.72 16.65 33.48
CA ALA A 7 1.98 16.77 34.23
C ALA A 7 3.19 16.86 33.30
N THR A 8 4.13 17.71 33.62
CA THR A 8 5.37 17.94 32.86
C THR A 8 6.56 17.29 33.56
N ILE A 9 7.68 17.14 32.85
CA ILE A 9 8.94 16.68 33.45
C ILE A 9 9.38 17.56 34.63
N SER A 10 8.97 18.86 34.61
CA SER A 10 9.25 19.81 35.69
C SER A 10 8.47 19.48 36.93
N ASP A 11 7.20 19.05 36.81
CA ASP A 11 6.34 18.67 37.93
C ASP A 11 6.86 17.40 38.58
N VAL A 12 7.29 16.40 37.77
CA VAL A 12 7.93 15.19 38.28
C VAL A 12 9.22 15.50 39.03
N ALA A 13 10.06 16.35 38.48
CA ALA A 13 11.32 16.76 39.11
C ALA A 13 11.06 17.44 40.47
N LYS A 14 10.04 18.32 40.56
CA LYS A 14 9.64 19.00 41.77
C LYS A 14 9.09 17.99 42.82
N ALA A 15 8.22 17.09 42.41
CA ALA A 15 7.63 16.05 43.30
C ALA A 15 8.72 15.08 43.81
N ALA A 16 9.62 14.63 42.96
CA ALA A 16 10.76 13.77 43.31
C ALA A 16 11.89 14.50 44.06
N LYS A 17 11.78 15.82 44.28
CA LYS A 17 12.81 16.67 44.90
C LYS A 17 14.20 16.51 44.20
N THR A 18 14.22 16.57 42.88
CA THR A 18 15.44 16.41 42.08
C THR A 18 15.46 17.32 40.87
N GLY A 19 16.55 17.31 40.11
CA GLY A 19 16.66 18.06 38.86
C GLY A 19 16.06 17.32 37.68
N LYS A 20 15.68 18.07 36.62
CA LYS A 20 15.18 17.52 35.33
C LYS A 20 16.16 16.52 34.70
N THR A 21 17.47 16.71 34.92
CA THR A 21 18.52 15.82 34.40
C THR A 21 18.39 14.41 34.96
N SER A 22 18.09 14.26 36.27
CA SER A 22 17.88 12.95 36.92
C SER A 22 16.63 12.24 36.38
N ILE A 23 15.55 13.02 36.15
CA ILE A 23 14.34 12.46 35.53
C ILE A 23 14.63 12.02 34.08
N SER A 24 15.39 12.83 33.32
CA SER A 24 15.79 12.47 31.96
C SER A 24 16.64 11.19 31.92
N ARG A 25 17.59 11.03 32.84
CA ARG A 25 18.40 9.80 32.95
C ARG A 25 17.54 8.57 33.26
N TYR A 26 16.60 8.70 34.20
CA TYR A 26 15.64 7.65 34.52
C TYR A 26 14.83 7.22 33.29
N LEU A 27 14.26 8.20 32.57
CA LEU A 27 13.45 7.95 31.39
C LEU A 27 14.23 7.37 30.19
N ASN A 28 15.55 7.63 30.14
CA ASN A 28 16.43 7.10 29.08
C ASN A 28 17.06 5.74 29.46
N GLY A 29 16.68 5.15 30.60
CA GLY A 29 17.20 3.86 31.03
C GLY A 29 18.58 3.90 31.69
N GLU A 30 19.14 5.10 31.92
CA GLU A 30 20.43 5.32 32.60
C GLU A 30 20.30 5.19 34.12
N LYS A 31 19.54 4.19 34.59
CA LYS A 31 19.20 3.99 36.00
C LYS A 31 20.43 3.76 36.87
N HIS A 32 21.47 3.17 36.31
CA HIS A 32 22.75 2.90 36.98
C HIS A 32 23.51 4.17 37.42
N LEU A 33 23.14 5.34 36.89
CA LEU A 33 23.72 6.64 37.28
C LEU A 33 22.92 7.33 38.40
N LEU A 34 21.91 6.68 38.98
CA LEU A 34 21.04 7.21 40.01
C LEU A 34 21.09 6.30 41.24
N SER A 35 21.01 6.89 42.45
CA SER A 35 20.91 6.10 43.66
C SER A 35 19.54 5.44 43.81
N ASP A 36 19.46 4.31 44.55
CA ASP A 36 18.22 3.57 44.77
C ASP A 36 17.12 4.42 45.44
N ASP A 37 17.50 5.29 46.39
CA ASP A 37 16.61 6.26 46.99
C ASP A 37 16.00 7.22 45.97
N LEU A 38 16.85 7.74 45.05
CA LEU A 38 16.39 8.66 44.02
C LEU A 38 15.51 7.95 42.99
N LEU A 39 15.83 6.72 42.62
CA LEU A 39 14.99 5.90 41.74
C LEU A 39 13.60 5.72 42.31
N SER A 40 13.50 5.31 43.58
CA SER A 40 12.22 5.12 44.27
C SER A 40 11.39 6.42 44.32
N ARG A 41 12.00 7.55 44.61
CA ARG A 41 11.31 8.86 44.61
C ARG A 41 10.81 9.26 43.22
N ILE A 42 11.58 8.99 42.19
CA ILE A 42 11.19 9.28 40.79
C ILE A 42 10.01 8.40 40.37
N GLU A 43 10.08 7.10 40.68
CA GLU A 43 9.02 6.15 40.32
C GLU A 43 7.70 6.52 41.00
N LYS A 44 7.76 6.86 42.30
CA LYS A 44 6.60 7.32 43.08
C LYS A 44 6.00 8.60 42.49
N ALA A 45 6.83 9.61 42.15
CA ALA A 45 6.38 10.86 41.57
C ALA A 45 5.74 10.67 40.17
N ILE A 46 6.28 9.77 39.34
CA ILE A 46 5.73 9.43 38.03
C ILE A 46 4.34 8.79 38.21
N ALA A 47 4.19 7.85 39.15
CA ALA A 47 2.93 7.18 39.41
C ALA A 47 1.86 8.13 39.97
N GLU A 48 2.21 8.97 40.98
CA GLU A 48 1.30 9.93 41.60
C GLU A 48 0.78 11.00 40.61
N LEU A 49 1.62 11.41 39.68
CA LEU A 49 1.28 12.44 38.71
C LEU A 49 0.72 11.87 37.37
N ASP A 50 0.55 10.54 37.26
CA ASP A 50 0.25 9.84 36.01
C ASP A 50 1.10 10.42 34.81
N TYR A 51 2.38 10.69 35.11
CA TYR A 51 3.25 11.33 34.15
C TYR A 51 3.63 10.35 33.06
N ARG A 52 3.29 10.70 31.85
CA ARG A 52 3.72 9.96 30.65
C ARG A 52 4.65 10.85 29.83
N PRO A 53 5.90 10.40 29.59
CA PRO A 53 6.83 11.15 28.75
C PRO A 53 6.21 11.43 27.39
N SER A 54 6.28 12.66 26.93
CA SER A 54 5.92 12.98 25.54
C SER A 54 7.03 12.48 24.61
N LEU A 55 6.70 11.50 23.78
CA LEU A 55 7.63 11.01 22.75
C LEU A 55 8.02 12.12 21.80
N MET A 56 7.09 13.03 21.45
CA MET A 56 7.38 14.22 20.63
C MET A 56 8.39 15.15 21.32
N ALA A 57 8.22 15.46 22.62
CA ALA A 57 9.15 16.32 23.34
C ALA A 57 10.54 15.67 23.49
N ARG A 58 10.61 14.34 23.59
CA ARG A 58 11.87 13.59 23.60
C ARG A 58 12.53 13.58 22.23
N GLY A 59 11.74 13.40 21.16
CA GLY A 59 12.18 13.46 19.78
C GLY A 59 12.78 14.84 19.43
N LEU A 60 12.11 15.92 19.82
CA LEU A 60 12.59 17.29 19.65
C LEU A 60 13.97 17.54 20.30
N LYS A 61 14.19 16.95 21.49
CA LYS A 61 15.47 17.11 22.22
C LYS A 61 16.62 16.30 21.60
N HIS A 62 16.33 15.17 20.97
CA HIS A 62 17.34 14.27 20.38
C HIS A 62 17.37 14.33 18.84
N GLY A 63 16.54 15.17 18.19
CA GLY A 63 16.48 15.31 16.74
C GLY A 63 15.90 14.05 16.04
N ARG A 64 15.27 13.12 16.78
CA ARG A 64 14.71 11.86 16.23
C ARG A 64 13.36 11.54 16.83
N THR A 65 12.32 11.56 16.00
CA THR A 65 10.94 11.28 16.41
C THR A 65 10.60 9.80 16.39
N ARG A 66 11.36 9.01 15.63
CA ARG A 66 11.06 7.60 15.35
C ARG A 66 9.68 7.38 14.73
N LEU A 67 9.22 8.37 13.93
CA LEU A 67 7.97 8.30 13.20
C LEU A 67 8.25 8.11 11.71
N ILE A 68 7.52 7.19 11.08
CA ILE A 68 7.45 7.02 9.63
C ILE A 68 6.03 7.27 9.19
N GLY A 69 5.83 8.07 8.15
CA GLY A 69 4.53 8.29 7.51
C GLY A 69 4.25 7.21 6.45
N LEU A 70 3.01 6.74 6.38
CA LEU A 70 2.50 5.92 5.30
C LEU A 70 1.27 6.61 4.70
N ILE A 71 1.36 7.01 3.44
CA ILE A 71 0.22 7.55 2.70
C ILE A 71 -0.30 6.44 1.78
N ILE A 72 -1.56 6.05 1.99
CA ILE A 72 -2.26 5.04 1.19
C ILE A 72 -3.39 5.67 0.38
N ALA A 73 -3.67 5.09 -0.79
CA ALA A 73 -4.68 5.61 -1.69
C ALA A 73 -6.11 5.31 -1.20
N ASP A 74 -6.36 4.11 -0.67
CA ASP A 74 -7.67 3.68 -0.19
C ASP A 74 -7.53 2.60 0.89
N ILE A 75 -7.95 2.92 2.11
CA ILE A 75 -7.89 2.00 3.26
C ILE A 75 -8.89 0.85 3.16
N THR A 76 -9.92 0.97 2.31
CA THR A 76 -10.90 -0.10 2.09
C THR A 76 -10.39 -1.17 1.13
N ASN A 77 -9.30 -0.88 0.41
CA ASN A 77 -8.68 -1.83 -0.50
C ASN A 77 -7.80 -2.82 0.29
N PRO A 78 -8.06 -4.14 0.21
CA PRO A 78 -7.25 -5.18 0.87
C PRO A 78 -5.75 -5.09 0.55
N TYR A 79 -5.38 -4.66 -0.65
CA TYR A 79 -3.99 -4.35 -1.01
C TYR A 79 -3.36 -3.37 0.00
N SER A 80 -4.00 -2.22 0.23
CA SER A 80 -3.51 -1.20 1.15
C SER A 80 -3.40 -1.71 2.59
N VAL A 81 -4.36 -2.52 3.04
CA VAL A 81 -4.37 -3.10 4.39
C VAL A 81 -3.17 -4.04 4.60
N ASN A 82 -2.89 -4.91 3.63
CA ASN A 82 -1.76 -5.83 3.71
C ASN A 82 -0.40 -5.11 3.61
N VAL A 83 -0.28 -4.10 2.76
CA VAL A 83 0.91 -3.23 2.70
C VAL A 83 1.12 -2.52 4.03
N MET A 84 0.06 -1.96 4.63
CA MET A 84 0.12 -1.32 5.95
C MET A 84 0.57 -2.30 7.03
N SER A 85 0.08 -3.54 7.01
CA SER A 85 0.48 -4.60 7.96
C SER A 85 1.98 -4.92 7.86
N GLY A 86 2.51 -5.06 6.64
CA GLY A 86 3.94 -5.26 6.42
C GLY A 86 4.79 -4.06 6.86
N SER A 87 4.31 -2.85 6.56
CA SER A 87 4.96 -1.60 6.97
C SER A 87 5.00 -1.44 8.48
N GLU A 88 3.90 -1.76 9.18
CA GLU A 88 3.83 -1.74 10.65
C GLU A 88 4.83 -2.74 11.26
N ALA A 89 4.88 -3.96 10.74
CA ALA A 89 5.78 -4.99 11.23
C ALA A 89 7.25 -4.54 11.13
N ALA A 90 7.66 -3.95 10.00
CA ALA A 90 9.01 -3.41 9.83
C ALA A 90 9.29 -2.22 10.77
N CYS A 91 8.33 -1.30 10.92
CA CYS A 91 8.46 -0.18 11.86
C CYS A 91 8.66 -0.68 13.29
N ARG A 92 7.83 -1.60 13.76
CA ARG A 92 7.89 -2.17 15.10
C ARG A 92 9.23 -2.86 15.36
N GLU A 93 9.71 -3.68 14.41
CA GLU A 93 11.00 -4.37 14.53
C GLU A 93 12.16 -3.38 14.66
N LYS A 94 12.14 -2.29 13.91
CA LYS A 94 13.21 -1.28 13.90
C LYS A 94 13.02 -0.16 14.93
N GLY A 95 11.99 -0.24 15.79
CA GLY A 95 11.72 0.74 16.85
C GLY A 95 11.16 2.06 16.34
N PHE A 96 10.43 2.03 15.23
CA PHE A 96 9.67 3.17 14.70
C PHE A 96 8.17 2.99 14.96
N THR A 97 7.43 4.08 14.87
CA THR A 97 5.95 4.09 14.89
C THR A 97 5.44 4.54 13.53
N LEU A 98 4.46 3.82 12.99
CA LEU A 98 3.83 4.14 11.72
C LEU A 98 2.66 5.13 11.91
N LEU A 99 2.66 6.22 11.17
CA LEU A 99 1.52 7.14 11.03
C LEU A 99 0.87 6.91 9.67
N VAL A 100 -0.40 6.52 9.66
CA VAL A 100 -1.12 6.19 8.42
C VAL A 100 -2.06 7.33 8.04
N CYS A 101 -2.00 7.75 6.77
CA CYS A 101 -2.88 8.74 6.16
C CYS A 101 -3.55 8.11 4.94
N ASN A 102 -4.87 8.27 4.82
CA ASN A 102 -5.67 7.74 3.73
C ASN A 102 -6.18 8.86 2.83
N THR A 103 -5.81 8.85 1.55
CA THR A 103 -6.15 9.94 0.63
C THR A 103 -7.52 9.76 -0.03
N ASN A 104 -8.14 8.59 0.04
CA ASN A 104 -9.37 8.25 -0.72
C ASN A 104 -9.23 8.48 -2.23
N ASN A 105 -8.03 8.32 -2.79
CA ASN A 105 -7.69 8.63 -4.17
C ASN A 105 -7.86 10.13 -4.55
N GLU A 106 -7.80 11.03 -3.58
CA GLU A 106 -7.92 12.49 -3.79
C GLU A 106 -6.53 13.14 -3.78
N LEU A 107 -6.18 13.83 -4.87
CA LEU A 107 -4.89 14.51 -5.04
C LEU A 107 -4.62 15.58 -3.98
N ASP A 108 -5.62 16.37 -3.64
CA ASP A 108 -5.48 17.46 -2.69
C ASP A 108 -5.22 16.92 -1.26
N GLN A 109 -5.75 15.74 -0.93
CA GLN A 109 -5.48 15.05 0.34
C GLN A 109 -4.02 14.56 0.41
N GLU A 110 -3.45 14.14 -0.70
CA GLU A 110 -2.06 13.69 -0.74
C GLU A 110 -1.09 14.81 -0.33
N LEU A 111 -1.27 16.01 -0.88
CA LEU A 111 -0.48 17.20 -0.51
C LEU A 111 -0.71 17.61 0.95
N HIS A 112 -1.97 17.63 1.39
CA HIS A 112 -2.31 17.94 2.77
C HIS A 112 -1.61 17.00 3.76
N TYR A 113 -1.63 15.69 3.51
CA TYR A 113 -1.00 14.71 4.41
C TYR A 113 0.53 14.77 4.37
N LEU A 114 1.13 15.13 3.26
CA LEU A 114 2.57 15.39 3.22
C LEU A 114 2.98 16.55 4.13
N ASP A 115 2.26 17.68 4.06
CA ASP A 115 2.51 18.83 4.93
C ASP A 115 2.22 18.48 6.42
N LEU A 116 1.16 17.71 6.68
CA LEU A 116 0.82 17.23 8.01
C LEU A 116 1.93 16.35 8.60
N LEU A 117 2.38 15.33 7.86
CA LEU A 117 3.44 14.43 8.30
C LEU A 117 4.76 15.19 8.57
N ARG A 118 5.08 16.20 7.75
CA ARG A 118 6.21 17.10 8.00
C ARG A 118 6.04 17.86 9.31
N SER A 119 4.85 18.36 9.61
CA SER A 119 4.57 19.06 10.87
C SER A 119 4.73 18.15 12.09
N TYR A 120 4.46 16.84 11.95
CA TYR A 120 4.75 15.81 12.94
C TYR A 120 6.21 15.39 13.00
N GLN A 121 7.07 15.97 12.14
CA GLN A 121 8.49 15.66 12.04
C GLN A 121 8.76 14.16 11.83
N VAL A 122 8.02 13.52 10.93
CA VAL A 122 8.35 12.15 10.53
C VAL A 122 9.76 12.11 9.94
N GLU A 123 10.50 11.04 10.18
CA GLU A 123 11.88 10.89 9.69
C GLU A 123 11.92 10.39 8.23
N GLY A 124 10.82 9.82 7.74
CA GLY A 124 10.67 9.36 6.36
C GLY A 124 9.24 9.02 6.02
N ILE A 125 8.96 8.83 4.73
CA ILE A 125 7.61 8.60 4.22
C ILE A 125 7.60 7.44 3.22
N VAL A 126 6.58 6.60 3.30
CA VAL A 126 6.21 5.62 2.27
C VAL A 126 4.91 6.08 1.62
N VAL A 127 4.84 6.11 0.29
CA VAL A 127 3.69 6.68 -0.43
C VAL A 127 3.18 5.74 -1.51
N ASN A 128 1.89 5.40 -1.45
CA ASN A 128 1.15 4.88 -2.60
C ASN A 128 0.52 6.07 -3.33
N ALA A 129 1.24 6.61 -4.31
CA ALA A 129 0.89 7.87 -4.96
C ALA A 129 -0.42 7.76 -5.75
N VAL A 130 -1.30 8.76 -5.58
CA VAL A 130 -2.51 8.91 -6.40
C VAL A 130 -2.16 9.57 -7.74
N GLY A 131 -1.15 10.43 -7.75
CA GLY A 131 -0.67 11.19 -8.89
C GLY A 131 -0.43 12.63 -8.47
N MET A 132 0.77 12.95 -8.02
CA MET A 132 1.09 14.30 -7.55
C MET A 132 1.07 15.31 -8.69
N ARG A 133 0.58 16.51 -8.38
CA ARG A 133 0.75 17.69 -9.21
C ARG A 133 2.20 18.19 -9.10
N GLU A 134 2.66 18.95 -10.10
CA GLU A 134 4.00 19.52 -10.16
C GLU A 134 4.40 20.30 -8.89
N ASP A 135 3.47 21.05 -8.31
CA ASP A 135 3.67 21.78 -7.04
C ASP A 135 4.03 20.87 -5.85
N GLY A 136 3.39 19.70 -5.78
CA GLY A 136 3.67 18.70 -4.75
C GLY A 136 5.03 18.06 -4.93
N LEU A 137 5.41 17.74 -6.17
CA LEU A 137 6.71 17.19 -6.51
C LEU A 137 7.84 18.16 -6.16
N ASN A 138 7.70 19.43 -6.50
CA ASN A 138 8.67 20.47 -6.17
C ASN A 138 8.86 20.62 -4.66
N ARG A 139 7.77 20.59 -3.88
CA ARG A 139 7.84 20.63 -2.41
C ARG A 139 8.55 19.41 -1.82
N LEU A 140 8.31 18.23 -2.39
CA LEU A 140 8.97 17.00 -1.97
C LEU A 140 10.46 17.01 -2.28
N GLN A 141 10.85 17.40 -3.49
CA GLN A 141 12.24 17.50 -3.89
C GLN A 141 13.03 18.47 -3.00
N GLN A 142 12.39 19.59 -2.58
CA GLN A 142 12.99 20.58 -1.68
C GLN A 142 13.04 20.12 -0.21
N SER A 143 12.27 19.10 0.17
CA SER A 143 12.10 18.74 1.58
C SER A 143 13.24 17.94 2.18
N ALA A 144 14.13 17.36 1.39
CA ALA A 144 15.18 16.42 1.81
C ALA A 144 14.67 15.25 2.69
N LEU A 145 13.34 15.05 2.79
CA LEU A 145 12.72 14.00 3.59
C LEU A 145 12.82 12.67 2.86
N PRO A 146 13.44 11.63 3.43
CA PRO A 146 13.54 10.33 2.84
C PRO A 146 12.16 9.78 2.44
N MET A 147 12.03 9.36 1.17
CA MET A 147 10.79 8.85 0.62
C MET A 147 11.01 7.57 -0.17
N VAL A 148 10.02 6.68 -0.11
CA VAL A 148 9.91 5.49 -0.95
C VAL A 148 8.50 5.41 -1.52
N LEU A 149 8.38 5.23 -2.82
CA LEU A 149 7.10 4.97 -3.46
C LEU A 149 6.78 3.47 -3.43
N ILE A 150 5.50 3.15 -3.29
CA ILE A 150 5.01 1.78 -3.42
C ILE A 150 4.01 1.69 -4.57
N ASP A 151 4.12 0.58 -5.34
CA ASP A 151 3.23 0.24 -6.44
C ASP A 151 3.28 1.25 -7.60
N ARG A 152 2.96 2.51 -7.35
CA ARG A 152 2.84 3.56 -8.36
C ARG A 152 4.08 4.43 -8.42
N LYS A 153 4.53 4.70 -9.65
CA LYS A 153 5.60 5.64 -9.94
C LYS A 153 5.03 7.02 -10.22
N ILE A 154 5.76 8.04 -9.86
CA ILE A 154 5.43 9.41 -10.22
C ILE A 154 6.32 9.78 -11.42
N PRO A 155 5.76 10.19 -12.57
CA PRO A 155 6.55 10.63 -13.73
C PRO A 155 7.53 11.74 -13.33
N ASP A 156 8.74 11.69 -13.89
CA ASP A 156 9.80 12.69 -13.71
C ASP A 156 10.26 12.92 -12.26
N PHE A 157 9.89 12.03 -11.34
CA PHE A 157 10.30 12.07 -9.95
C PHE A 157 11.20 10.87 -9.61
N ALA A 158 12.49 11.16 -9.41
CA ALA A 158 13.49 10.16 -9.08
C ALA A 158 13.41 9.78 -7.58
N CYS A 159 12.88 8.60 -7.28
CA CYS A 159 12.68 8.08 -5.93
C CYS A 159 12.81 6.55 -5.92
N ASP A 160 13.17 5.98 -4.77
CA ASP A 160 13.12 4.53 -4.59
C ASP A 160 11.68 4.04 -4.76
N VAL A 161 11.51 2.91 -5.46
CA VAL A 161 10.20 2.28 -5.69
C VAL A 161 10.24 0.84 -5.24
N VAL A 162 9.20 0.41 -4.54
CA VAL A 162 8.97 -0.99 -4.18
C VAL A 162 7.60 -1.43 -4.67
N GLY A 163 7.53 -2.51 -5.43
CA GLY A 163 6.26 -2.95 -6.00
C GLY A 163 6.29 -4.33 -6.63
N LEU A 164 5.23 -4.62 -7.39
CA LEU A 164 5.11 -5.83 -8.21
C LEU A 164 5.84 -5.62 -9.54
N ASP A 165 6.46 -6.68 -10.07
CA ASP A 165 6.77 -6.76 -11.51
C ASP A 165 5.45 -6.92 -12.29
N ASN A 166 4.85 -5.79 -12.64
CA ASN A 166 3.56 -5.75 -13.31
C ASN A 166 3.59 -6.40 -14.69
N ALA A 167 4.72 -6.27 -15.39
CA ALA A 167 4.88 -6.85 -16.72
C ALA A 167 4.93 -8.36 -16.64
N GLN A 168 5.76 -8.91 -15.76
CA GLN A 168 5.88 -10.36 -15.54
C GLN A 168 4.54 -10.93 -15.04
N ALA A 169 3.89 -10.26 -14.10
CA ALA A 169 2.61 -10.69 -13.54
C ALA A 169 1.49 -10.76 -14.60
N ALA A 170 1.37 -9.74 -15.45
CA ALA A 170 0.38 -9.72 -16.52
C ALA A 170 0.72 -10.73 -17.63
N THR A 171 2.00 -10.93 -17.92
CA THR A 171 2.45 -11.97 -18.84
C THR A 171 2.05 -13.35 -18.31
N THR A 172 2.36 -13.68 -17.06
CA THR A 172 1.99 -14.97 -16.42
C THR A 172 0.48 -15.21 -16.44
N ALA A 173 -0.32 -14.18 -16.11
CA ALA A 173 -1.79 -14.27 -16.14
C ALA A 173 -2.31 -14.54 -17.56
N THR A 174 -1.73 -13.89 -18.56
CA THR A 174 -2.15 -14.00 -19.96
C THR A 174 -1.75 -15.35 -20.56
N GLU A 175 -0.50 -15.78 -20.34
CA GLU A 175 0.01 -17.09 -20.81
C GLU A 175 -0.84 -18.23 -20.21
N HIS A 176 -1.18 -18.17 -18.92
CA HIS A 176 -2.05 -19.15 -18.30
C HIS A 176 -3.38 -19.31 -19.03
N LEU A 177 -4.04 -18.20 -19.42
CA LEU A 177 -5.30 -18.28 -20.16
C LEU A 177 -5.12 -18.87 -21.56
N VAL A 178 -4.03 -18.50 -22.26
CA VAL A 178 -3.70 -19.07 -23.56
C VAL A 178 -3.43 -20.56 -23.47
N GLU A 179 -2.63 -21.02 -22.49
CA GLU A 179 -2.34 -22.43 -22.22
C GLU A 179 -3.61 -23.22 -21.88
N LYS A 180 -4.58 -22.59 -21.25
CA LYS A 180 -5.90 -23.17 -20.97
C LYS A 180 -6.84 -23.17 -22.19
N GLY A 181 -6.38 -22.70 -23.34
CA GLY A 181 -7.14 -22.72 -24.59
C GLY A 181 -8.23 -21.66 -24.67
N PHE A 182 -8.09 -20.53 -23.98
CA PHE A 182 -8.98 -19.39 -24.19
C PHE A 182 -8.64 -18.69 -25.49
N GLU A 183 -9.65 -18.49 -26.35
CA GLU A 183 -9.53 -17.97 -27.71
C GLU A 183 -9.82 -16.48 -27.81
N ALA A 184 -10.56 -15.91 -26.85
CA ALA A 184 -10.84 -14.49 -26.73
C ALA A 184 -10.64 -14.02 -25.29
N ILE A 185 -9.79 -13.03 -25.08
CA ILE A 185 -9.44 -12.54 -23.74
C ILE A 185 -9.70 -11.04 -23.68
N LEU A 186 -10.53 -10.63 -22.72
CA LEU A 186 -10.84 -9.24 -22.42
C LEU A 186 -10.05 -8.79 -21.18
N PHE A 187 -9.20 -7.78 -21.35
CA PHE A 187 -8.55 -7.10 -20.23
C PHE A 187 -9.39 -5.90 -19.77
N LEU A 188 -9.88 -5.94 -18.54
CA LEU A 188 -10.64 -4.86 -17.93
C LEU A 188 -9.77 -4.08 -16.95
N SER A 189 -9.78 -2.77 -17.08
CA SER A 189 -9.15 -1.85 -16.14
C SER A 189 -10.05 -0.67 -15.81
N GLU A 190 -9.80 -0.02 -14.69
CA GLU A 190 -10.25 1.36 -14.52
C GLU A 190 -9.49 2.28 -15.49
N PRO A 191 -9.91 3.55 -15.67
CA PRO A 191 -9.22 4.48 -16.56
C PRO A 191 -7.71 4.48 -16.34
N LEU A 192 -6.96 4.31 -17.42
CA LEU A 192 -5.50 4.18 -17.37
C LEU A 192 -4.84 5.45 -16.82
N GLY A 193 -5.26 6.61 -17.29
CA GLY A 193 -4.74 7.89 -16.86
C GLY A 193 -3.22 7.93 -16.71
N SER A 194 -2.73 8.47 -15.59
CA SER A 194 -1.31 8.50 -15.22
C SER A 194 -0.86 7.24 -14.45
N VAL A 195 -1.75 6.29 -14.16
CA VAL A 195 -1.44 5.11 -13.34
C VAL A 195 -0.58 4.12 -14.12
N ASN A 196 0.73 4.09 -13.82
CA ASN A 196 1.70 3.25 -14.54
C ASN A 196 1.40 1.76 -14.43
N THR A 197 0.96 1.26 -13.27
CA THR A 197 0.68 -0.16 -13.05
C THR A 197 -0.40 -0.69 -13.98
N ARG A 198 -1.46 0.09 -14.24
CA ARG A 198 -2.52 -0.26 -15.19
C ARG A 198 -1.99 -0.33 -16.62
N ARG A 199 -1.15 0.64 -17.02
CA ARG A 199 -0.53 0.68 -18.35
C ARG A 199 0.47 -0.44 -18.56
N GLU A 200 1.31 -0.73 -17.56
CA GLU A 200 2.30 -1.81 -17.61
C GLU A 200 1.60 -3.17 -17.80
N ARG A 201 0.54 -3.45 -17.00
CA ARG A 201 -0.25 -4.68 -17.12
C ARG A 201 -0.92 -4.82 -18.47
N LEU A 202 -1.58 -3.76 -18.97
CA LEU A 202 -2.21 -3.77 -20.29
C LEU A 202 -1.18 -3.93 -21.42
N SER A 203 -0.04 -3.26 -21.33
CA SER A 203 1.04 -3.36 -22.32
C SER A 203 1.59 -4.80 -22.40
N ALA A 204 1.85 -5.42 -21.23
CA ALA A 204 2.33 -6.79 -21.16
C ALA A 204 1.28 -7.80 -21.66
N PHE A 205 -0.01 -7.60 -21.34
CA PHE A 205 -1.12 -8.38 -21.88
C PHE A 205 -1.12 -8.35 -23.43
N ARG A 206 -1.08 -7.17 -24.01
CA ARG A 206 -1.05 -7.00 -25.48
C ARG A 206 0.21 -7.63 -26.09
N ALA A 207 1.39 -7.36 -25.52
CA ALA A 207 2.66 -7.91 -25.99
C ALA A 207 2.70 -9.44 -25.92
N THR A 208 2.07 -10.05 -24.90
CA THR A 208 1.97 -11.50 -24.80
C THR A 208 1.09 -12.05 -25.92
N LEU A 209 -0.09 -11.48 -26.14
CA LEU A 209 -1.02 -11.99 -27.17
C LEU A 209 -0.55 -11.76 -28.62
N THR A 210 0.34 -10.80 -28.87
CA THR A 210 0.96 -10.69 -30.21
C THR A 210 1.80 -11.91 -30.58
N ARG A 211 2.26 -12.69 -29.62
CA ARG A 211 3.01 -13.94 -29.84
C ARG A 211 2.11 -15.16 -30.06
N HIS A 212 0.82 -15.04 -29.76
CA HIS A 212 -0.15 -16.14 -29.83
C HIS A 212 -1.19 -15.88 -30.92
N HIS A 213 -0.80 -16.22 -32.17
CA HIS A 213 -1.68 -16.06 -33.32
C HIS A 213 -2.97 -16.89 -33.15
N GLY A 214 -4.10 -16.25 -33.32
CA GLY A 214 -5.42 -16.89 -33.19
C GLY A 214 -6.18 -16.59 -31.89
N VAL A 215 -5.54 -15.93 -30.91
CA VAL A 215 -6.23 -15.44 -29.71
C VAL A 215 -6.64 -13.97 -29.91
N VAL A 216 -7.92 -13.70 -29.72
CA VAL A 216 -8.46 -12.34 -29.80
C VAL A 216 -8.18 -11.57 -28.52
N ALA A 217 -7.51 -10.42 -28.63
CA ALA A 217 -7.22 -9.53 -27.55
C ALA A 217 -8.14 -8.31 -27.57
N GLU A 218 -8.97 -8.14 -26.54
CA GLU A 218 -9.74 -6.92 -26.32
C GLU A 218 -9.37 -6.27 -25.00
N ASN A 219 -9.57 -4.97 -24.89
CA ASN A 219 -9.51 -4.27 -23.60
C ASN A 219 -10.61 -3.21 -23.50
N ALA A 220 -11.07 -2.96 -22.27
CA ALA A 220 -12.00 -1.87 -22.01
C ALA A 220 -11.66 -1.19 -20.68
N GLU A 221 -11.88 0.11 -20.63
CA GLU A 221 -11.82 0.90 -19.41
C GLU A 221 -13.22 1.05 -18.84
N VAL A 222 -13.38 0.82 -17.51
CA VAL A 222 -14.66 0.86 -16.82
C VAL A 222 -14.51 1.58 -15.47
N GLN A 223 -15.56 2.28 -15.06
CA GLN A 223 -15.60 2.90 -13.73
C GLN A 223 -16.14 1.88 -12.71
N LEU A 224 -15.53 1.82 -11.51
CA LEU A 224 -15.95 0.88 -10.46
C LEU A 224 -17.40 1.06 -10.03
N ASN A 225 -17.91 2.28 -10.08
CA ASN A 225 -19.27 2.63 -9.68
C ASN A 225 -20.30 2.63 -10.84
N ASP A 226 -19.87 2.35 -12.07
CA ASP A 226 -20.76 2.25 -13.24
C ASP A 226 -21.06 0.77 -13.56
N GLY A 227 -21.98 0.20 -12.80
CA GLY A 227 -22.41 -1.19 -13.01
C GLY A 227 -23.08 -1.41 -14.37
N ALA A 228 -23.77 -0.42 -14.92
CA ALA A 228 -24.44 -0.54 -16.22
C ALA A 228 -23.44 -0.62 -17.38
N MET A 229 -22.39 0.22 -17.33
CA MET A 229 -21.29 0.15 -18.30
C MET A 229 -20.60 -1.22 -18.24
N MET A 230 -20.31 -1.72 -17.04
CA MET A 230 -19.69 -3.04 -16.84
C MET A 230 -20.55 -4.16 -17.43
N ASP A 231 -21.85 -4.17 -17.14
CA ASP A 231 -22.79 -5.15 -17.67
C ASP A 231 -22.84 -5.13 -19.19
N ASN A 232 -22.85 -3.93 -19.79
CA ASN A 232 -22.85 -3.76 -21.23
C ASN A 232 -21.57 -4.27 -21.89
N VAL A 233 -20.41 -3.95 -21.35
CA VAL A 233 -19.11 -4.44 -21.86
C VAL A 233 -19.07 -5.96 -21.85
N LEU A 234 -19.48 -6.60 -20.75
CA LEU A 234 -19.46 -8.06 -20.63
C LEU A 234 -20.46 -8.74 -21.60
N ARG A 235 -21.71 -8.21 -21.72
CA ARG A 235 -22.67 -8.72 -22.69
C ARG A 235 -22.18 -8.61 -24.13
N GLN A 236 -21.62 -7.47 -24.50
CA GLN A 236 -21.10 -7.25 -25.86
C GLN A 236 -19.92 -8.16 -26.14
N PHE A 237 -18.97 -8.29 -25.22
CA PHE A 237 -17.83 -9.21 -25.37
C PHE A 237 -18.33 -10.65 -25.53
N HIS A 238 -19.24 -11.10 -24.68
CA HIS A 238 -19.80 -12.45 -24.78
C HIS A 238 -20.54 -12.68 -26.10
N ALA A 239 -21.29 -11.70 -26.60
CA ALA A 239 -22.05 -11.80 -27.83
C ALA A 239 -21.16 -11.81 -29.08
N ARG A 240 -20.09 -11.01 -29.13
CA ARG A 240 -19.14 -10.96 -30.25
C ARG A 240 -18.39 -12.27 -30.42
N HIS A 241 -18.07 -12.96 -29.34
CA HIS A 241 -17.27 -14.17 -29.35
C HIS A 241 -18.08 -15.43 -29.03
N ARG A 242 -19.30 -15.54 -29.62
CA ARG A 242 -20.13 -16.76 -29.49
C ARG A 242 -19.38 -17.97 -30.07
N GLY A 243 -19.39 -19.07 -29.32
CA GLY A 243 -18.72 -20.31 -29.74
C GLY A 243 -17.23 -20.38 -29.41
N MET A 244 -16.59 -19.26 -29.05
CA MET A 244 -15.20 -19.22 -28.59
C MET A 244 -15.11 -19.40 -27.09
N ARG A 245 -14.04 -20.05 -26.61
CA ARG A 245 -13.65 -20.00 -25.19
C ARG A 245 -13.14 -18.62 -24.86
N LYS A 246 -13.78 -17.97 -23.94
CA LYS A 246 -13.49 -16.57 -23.60
C LYS A 246 -13.20 -16.38 -22.13
N ALA A 247 -12.34 -15.42 -21.80
CA ALA A 247 -11.99 -15.05 -20.43
C ALA A 247 -11.90 -13.53 -20.23
N VAL A 248 -12.04 -13.13 -18.98
CA VAL A 248 -11.80 -11.77 -18.52
C VAL A 248 -10.61 -11.77 -17.56
N ILE A 249 -9.67 -10.84 -17.77
CA ILE A 249 -8.65 -10.45 -16.81
C ILE A 249 -9.09 -9.12 -16.20
N SER A 250 -9.22 -9.04 -14.89
CA SER A 250 -9.47 -7.79 -14.16
C SER A 250 -8.18 -7.25 -13.56
N ALA A 251 -7.88 -5.98 -13.80
CA ALA A 251 -6.58 -5.38 -13.51
C ALA A 251 -6.26 -5.16 -12.03
N ASN A 252 -7.23 -5.30 -11.11
CA ASN A 252 -7.03 -5.23 -9.65
C ASN A 252 -8.20 -5.88 -8.89
N GLY A 253 -8.04 -6.05 -7.57
CA GLY A 253 -9.00 -6.76 -6.73
C GLY A 253 -10.36 -6.06 -6.60
N ALA A 254 -10.40 -4.73 -6.53
CA ALA A 254 -11.66 -3.99 -6.47
C ALA A 254 -12.48 -4.22 -7.75
N LEU A 255 -11.81 -4.18 -8.90
CA LEU A 255 -12.42 -4.47 -10.19
C LEU A 255 -12.86 -5.93 -10.30
N THR A 256 -12.09 -6.90 -9.78
CA THR A 256 -12.45 -8.32 -9.77
C THR A 256 -13.83 -8.55 -9.11
N LEU A 257 -14.07 -7.88 -7.99
CA LEU A 257 -15.37 -7.96 -7.30
C LEU A 257 -16.51 -7.38 -8.15
N GLN A 258 -16.28 -6.25 -8.82
CA GLN A 258 -17.31 -5.65 -9.67
C GLN A 258 -17.59 -6.49 -10.92
N VAL A 259 -16.54 -7.09 -11.52
CA VAL A 259 -16.71 -8.05 -12.64
C VAL A 259 -17.50 -9.26 -12.20
N ALA A 260 -17.20 -9.87 -11.05
CA ALA A 260 -17.94 -11.01 -10.53
C ALA A 260 -19.43 -10.67 -10.28
N ARG A 261 -19.72 -9.49 -9.72
CA ARG A 261 -21.09 -8.97 -9.55
C ARG A 261 -21.80 -8.76 -10.89
N ALA A 262 -21.11 -8.18 -11.87
CA ALA A 262 -21.66 -7.93 -13.19
C ALA A 262 -21.94 -9.23 -13.94
N LEU A 263 -21.03 -10.21 -13.91
CA LEU A 263 -21.28 -11.54 -14.48
C LEU A 263 -22.54 -12.18 -13.91
N LYS A 264 -22.74 -12.09 -12.59
CA LYS A 264 -23.98 -12.57 -11.95
C LYS A 264 -25.21 -11.82 -12.46
N ARG A 265 -25.16 -10.48 -12.61
CA ARG A 265 -26.31 -9.69 -13.12
C ARG A 265 -26.63 -10.00 -14.58
N VAL A 266 -25.64 -10.26 -15.40
CA VAL A 266 -25.83 -10.58 -16.83
C VAL A 266 -26.11 -12.07 -17.08
N GLY A 267 -26.12 -12.90 -16.03
CA GLY A 267 -26.43 -14.33 -16.12
C GLY A 267 -25.29 -15.19 -16.69
N LEU A 268 -24.04 -14.74 -16.61
CA LEU A 268 -22.87 -15.51 -17.03
C LEU A 268 -22.17 -16.14 -15.82
N ILE A 269 -21.86 -17.42 -15.94
CA ILE A 269 -21.22 -18.20 -14.89
C ILE A 269 -19.74 -18.35 -15.20
N TRP A 270 -18.85 -17.83 -14.31
CA TRP A 270 -17.42 -18.05 -14.48
C TRP A 270 -17.04 -19.52 -14.23
N GLY A 271 -16.09 -20.00 -15.02
CA GLY A 271 -15.69 -21.40 -15.07
C GLY A 271 -16.51 -22.26 -16.03
N SER A 272 -17.71 -21.80 -16.50
CA SER A 272 -18.49 -22.48 -17.55
C SER A 272 -18.71 -21.61 -18.79
N ASP A 273 -19.31 -20.42 -18.65
CA ASP A 273 -19.63 -19.54 -19.79
C ASP A 273 -18.47 -18.62 -20.15
N ILE A 274 -17.67 -18.25 -19.15
CA ILE A 274 -16.55 -17.33 -19.28
C ILE A 274 -15.50 -17.60 -18.21
N GLY A 275 -14.22 -17.54 -18.56
CA GLY A 275 -13.13 -17.57 -17.59
C GLY A 275 -13.03 -16.22 -16.84
N LEU A 276 -12.60 -16.27 -15.57
CA LEU A 276 -12.32 -15.08 -14.78
C LEU A 276 -10.98 -15.22 -14.06
N LEU A 277 -10.06 -14.28 -14.35
CA LEU A 277 -8.79 -14.16 -13.66
C LEU A 277 -8.68 -12.73 -13.08
N GLY A 278 -8.40 -12.64 -11.77
CA GLY A 278 -8.25 -11.37 -11.08
C GLY A 278 -6.82 -11.10 -10.65
N PHE A 279 -6.41 -9.84 -10.62
CA PHE A 279 -5.28 -9.42 -9.82
C PHE A 279 -5.73 -9.27 -8.36
N ASP A 280 -4.82 -9.48 -7.44
CA ASP A 280 -4.97 -9.59 -5.99
C ASP A 280 -5.66 -10.87 -5.51
N GLU A 281 -5.09 -11.47 -4.48
CA GLU A 281 -5.68 -12.59 -3.77
C GLU A 281 -6.62 -12.07 -2.69
N LEU A 282 -7.90 -12.26 -2.91
CA LEU A 282 -8.95 -11.82 -2.00
C LEU A 282 -9.58 -13.05 -1.32
N GLU A 283 -9.79 -13.01 -0.01
CA GLU A 283 -10.32 -14.15 0.77
C GLU A 283 -11.62 -14.74 0.19
N TRP A 284 -12.48 -13.89 -0.36
CA TRP A 284 -13.73 -14.34 -0.96
C TRP A 284 -13.55 -15.03 -2.32
N ALA A 285 -12.40 -14.84 -2.99
CA ALA A 285 -12.17 -15.43 -4.33
C ALA A 285 -12.16 -16.97 -4.30
N GLU A 286 -11.67 -17.55 -3.23
CA GLU A 286 -11.69 -19.00 -3.02
C GLU A 286 -13.11 -19.53 -2.81
N LEU A 287 -13.96 -18.76 -2.12
CA LEU A 287 -15.33 -19.15 -1.76
C LEU A 287 -16.36 -18.87 -2.85
N ALA A 288 -15.99 -18.12 -3.89
CA ALA A 288 -16.90 -17.67 -4.94
C ALA A 288 -17.11 -18.74 -6.01
N GLY A 289 -18.19 -19.52 -5.93
CA GLY A 289 -18.55 -20.55 -6.90
C GLY A 289 -17.49 -21.64 -6.99
N VAL A 290 -16.86 -21.79 -8.18
CA VAL A 290 -15.76 -22.76 -8.41
C VAL A 290 -14.39 -22.21 -7.98
N GLY A 291 -14.36 -21.09 -7.30
CA GLY A 291 -13.18 -20.33 -6.98
C GLY A 291 -12.68 -19.51 -8.18
N ILE A 292 -12.16 -18.30 -7.90
CA ILE A 292 -11.62 -17.40 -8.91
C ILE A 292 -10.10 -17.53 -8.94
N THR A 293 -9.55 -17.78 -10.13
CA THR A 293 -8.09 -17.74 -10.38
C THR A 293 -7.60 -16.33 -10.16
N THR A 294 -6.52 -16.17 -9.39
CA THR A 294 -5.98 -14.88 -9.03
C THR A 294 -4.47 -14.81 -9.22
N LEU A 295 -3.97 -13.63 -9.53
CA LEU A 295 -2.56 -13.29 -9.43
C LEU A 295 -2.32 -12.56 -8.12
N LYS A 296 -1.78 -13.28 -7.14
CA LYS A 296 -1.47 -12.78 -5.81
C LYS A 296 -0.24 -11.91 -5.83
N GLN A 297 -0.35 -10.71 -5.26
CA GLN A 297 0.76 -9.82 -5.03
C GLN A 297 1.37 -10.06 -3.63
N PRO A 298 2.69 -9.99 -3.45
CA PRO A 298 3.33 -10.11 -2.13
C PRO A 298 3.25 -8.79 -1.35
N THR A 299 2.03 -8.31 -1.10
CA THR A 299 1.72 -6.98 -0.58
C THR A 299 2.32 -6.71 0.79
N TRP A 300 2.36 -7.73 1.66
CA TRP A 300 3.02 -7.62 2.96
C TRP A 300 4.53 -7.37 2.80
N GLN A 301 5.19 -8.13 1.92
CA GLN A 301 6.63 -8.00 1.64
C GLN A 301 6.94 -6.64 1.00
N ILE A 302 6.05 -6.13 0.15
CA ILE A 302 6.17 -4.79 -0.45
C ILE A 302 6.18 -3.73 0.65
N GLY A 303 5.22 -3.76 1.57
CA GLY A 303 5.14 -2.83 2.69
C GLY A 303 6.36 -2.90 3.62
N TYR A 304 6.77 -4.11 3.98
CA TYR A 304 7.95 -4.34 4.82
C TYR A 304 9.22 -3.80 4.17
N ALA A 305 9.46 -4.14 2.90
CA ALA A 305 10.65 -3.71 2.15
C ALA A 305 10.70 -2.20 1.92
N ALA A 306 9.54 -1.54 1.74
CA ALA A 306 9.47 -0.10 1.57
C ALA A 306 9.92 0.63 2.85
N VAL A 307 9.49 0.16 4.02
CA VAL A 307 9.95 0.70 5.31
C VAL A 307 11.44 0.41 5.55
N GLU A 308 11.94 -0.78 5.24
CA GLU A 308 13.39 -1.05 5.30
C GLU A 308 14.18 -0.06 4.44
N GLN A 309 13.70 0.19 3.22
CA GLN A 309 14.38 1.10 2.29
C GLN A 309 14.34 2.55 2.81
N VAL A 310 13.21 3.03 3.34
CA VAL A 310 13.14 4.39 3.90
C VAL A 310 14.04 4.52 5.12
N ILE A 311 14.14 3.51 5.98
CA ILE A 311 15.04 3.51 7.15
C ILE A 311 16.52 3.58 6.71
N ARG A 312 16.90 2.88 5.63
CA ARG A 312 18.26 3.01 5.04
C ARG A 312 18.54 4.46 4.61
N ARG A 313 17.56 5.10 3.96
CA ARG A 313 17.69 6.52 3.57
C ARG A 313 17.81 7.45 4.78
N ILE A 314 17.03 7.22 5.84
CA ILE A 314 17.14 7.95 7.13
C ILE A 314 18.53 7.78 7.75
N ALA A 315 19.14 6.62 7.60
CA ALA A 315 20.50 6.35 8.10
C ALA A 315 21.61 7.03 7.24
N GLY A 316 21.26 7.73 6.17
CA GLY A 316 22.19 8.48 5.33
C GLY A 316 22.91 7.65 4.26
N THR A 317 22.35 6.50 3.85
CA THR A 317 22.93 5.74 2.73
C THR A 317 22.74 6.50 1.42
N ASN A 318 23.86 6.80 0.74
CA ASN A 318 23.89 7.46 -0.57
C ASN A 318 23.87 6.44 -1.72
N ASP A 319 23.21 5.31 -1.52
CA ASP A 319 23.01 4.34 -2.59
C ASP A 319 22.23 4.97 -3.75
N PRO A 320 22.50 4.53 -5.01
CA PRO A 320 21.66 4.93 -6.14
C PRO A 320 20.19 4.62 -5.89
N ILE A 321 19.31 5.40 -6.50
CA ILE A 321 17.87 5.14 -6.48
C ILE A 321 17.63 3.74 -7.06
N ARG A 322 16.78 2.96 -6.41
CA ARG A 322 16.51 1.57 -6.76
C ARG A 322 15.03 1.34 -6.97
N GLU A 323 14.74 0.55 -7.96
CA GLU A 323 13.47 -0.12 -8.11
C GLU A 323 13.59 -1.55 -7.60
N ARG A 324 12.86 -1.90 -6.54
CA ARG A 324 12.76 -3.26 -6.00
C ARG A 324 11.41 -3.83 -6.36
N VAL A 325 11.38 -4.76 -7.30
CA VAL A 325 10.17 -5.45 -7.73
C VAL A 325 10.13 -6.88 -7.22
N PHE A 326 8.93 -7.34 -6.93
CA PHE A 326 8.63 -8.71 -6.50
C PHE A 326 7.81 -9.41 -7.58
N SER A 327 8.00 -10.72 -7.73
CA SER A 327 7.14 -11.54 -8.57
C SER A 327 5.78 -11.78 -7.91
N GLY A 328 4.73 -11.85 -8.75
CA GLY A 328 3.42 -12.33 -8.33
C GLY A 328 3.34 -13.86 -8.35
N GLU A 329 2.38 -14.42 -7.64
CA GLU A 329 2.06 -15.85 -7.59
C GLU A 329 0.70 -16.09 -8.24
N LEU A 330 0.63 -16.98 -9.25
CA LEU A 330 -0.62 -17.37 -9.87
C LEU A 330 -1.28 -18.49 -9.05
N ILE A 331 -2.48 -18.22 -8.53
CA ILE A 331 -3.29 -19.19 -7.79
C ILE A 331 -4.43 -19.67 -8.69
N VAL A 332 -4.26 -20.86 -9.25
CA VAL A 332 -5.21 -21.43 -10.21
C VAL A 332 -6.40 -22.05 -9.49
N ARG A 333 -7.62 -21.69 -9.93
CA ARG A 333 -8.91 -22.21 -9.43
C ARG A 333 -9.85 -22.54 -10.57
N GLY A 334 -11.06 -23.01 -10.21
CA GLY A 334 -12.06 -23.49 -11.18
C GLY A 334 -12.49 -22.48 -12.24
N SER A 335 -12.35 -21.17 -12.00
CA SER A 335 -12.75 -20.14 -12.97
C SER A 335 -11.97 -20.16 -14.29
N THR A 336 -10.79 -20.81 -14.31
CA THR A 336 -9.95 -20.95 -15.53
C THR A 336 -9.45 -22.36 -15.77
N SER A 337 -9.93 -23.36 -15.02
CA SER A 337 -9.41 -24.75 -15.07
C SER A 337 -9.93 -25.61 -16.20
N ARG A 338 -10.98 -25.18 -16.93
CA ARG A 338 -11.58 -25.96 -18.00
C ARG A 338 -11.24 -25.40 -19.35
#